data_25baf6102013b948f191ddea3058ed67
#
_entry.id   25baf6102013b948f191ddea3058ed67
#
_cell.length_a   1.000
_cell.length_b   1.000
_cell.length_c   1.000
_cell.angle_alpha   90.00
_cell.angle_beta   90.00
_cell.angle_gamma   90.00
#
_symmetry.space_group_name_H-M   'P 1'
#
loop_
_entity.id
_entity.type
_entity.pdbx_description
1 polymer ?
#
loop_
_entity_poly.entity_id
_entity_poly.type
_entity_poly.pdbx_seq_one_letter_code
_entity_poly.pdbx_strand_id
1 'polypeptide(L)'
;LGDVPEWLRPFPVLSNGEKFRAGLARLVCERPKRAVVDEFTSVIDRQIAKVGAAAFAKTWRKGDGQVVLLSCHYDIIEWLQPDWVYDMQEARFYNRDCLQRRPQLKLQIYKVRGTVFPRLFKQHYYLDMPAPVAAEYFVGFINGEPVCHVAVSPLFTAGAYRATRLVVMPEWQGIGVGTKFLAAVCEYHRQGHGRCGKMLPVFFHTSHPQLCGALRHSRKWVQTAASLYLS
;
A
#
# COMPACT_ATOMS: atom_id res chain seq x y z
N LEU A 1 -3.18 24.27 8.17
CA LEU A 1 -4.18 23.78 7.22
C LEU A 1 -3.68 22.41 6.79
N GLY A 2 -4.31 21.34 7.30
CA GLY A 2 -3.94 19.97 6.92
C GLY A 2 -4.13 19.76 5.42
N ASP A 3 -3.19 19.05 4.79
CA ASP A 3 -3.25 18.75 3.37
C ASP A 3 -4.53 17.97 3.04
N VAL A 4 -5.25 18.44 2.02
CA VAL A 4 -6.43 17.75 1.50
C VAL A 4 -5.98 16.38 0.96
N PRO A 5 -6.60 15.27 1.39
CA PRO A 5 -6.27 13.95 0.90
C PRO A 5 -6.28 13.87 -0.62
N GLU A 6 -5.37 13.10 -1.21
CA GLU A 6 -5.19 13.00 -2.67
C GLU A 6 -6.51 12.73 -3.42
N TRP A 7 -7.37 11.85 -2.89
CA TRP A 7 -8.65 11.48 -3.52
C TRP A 7 -9.73 12.58 -3.49
N LEU A 8 -9.52 13.66 -2.74
CA LEU A 8 -10.38 14.82 -2.72
C LEU A 8 -9.86 15.98 -3.58
N ARG A 9 -8.65 15.85 -4.13
CA ARG A 9 -8.07 16.88 -5.00
C ARG A 9 -8.59 16.74 -6.44
N PRO A 10 -8.86 17.85 -7.13
CA PRO A 10 -9.19 17.81 -8.55
C PRO A 10 -8.07 17.20 -9.39
N PHE A 11 -8.41 16.36 -10.37
CA PHE A 11 -7.42 15.66 -11.21
C PHE A 11 -6.33 16.56 -11.81
N PRO A 12 -6.61 17.79 -12.31
CA PRO A 12 -5.59 18.67 -12.89
C PRO A 12 -4.44 19.03 -11.94
N VAL A 13 -4.72 19.15 -10.62
CA VAL A 13 -3.72 19.57 -9.61
C VAL A 13 -2.90 18.40 -9.05
N LEU A 14 -3.20 17.18 -9.46
CA LEU A 14 -2.43 16.00 -9.08
C LEU A 14 -1.06 15.99 -9.74
N SER A 15 -0.05 15.48 -9.03
CA SER A 15 1.26 15.16 -9.61
C SER A 15 1.14 14.08 -10.69
N ASN A 16 2.15 13.91 -11.53
CA ASN A 16 2.14 12.89 -12.58
C ASN A 16 1.97 11.48 -12.00
N GLY A 17 2.61 11.17 -10.87
CA GLY A 17 2.46 9.88 -10.18
C GLY A 17 1.05 9.66 -9.64
N GLU A 18 0.41 10.70 -9.08
CA GLU A 18 -0.98 10.65 -8.61
C GLU A 18 -1.95 10.50 -9.78
N LYS A 19 -1.75 11.25 -10.87
CA LYS A 19 -2.54 11.12 -12.12
C LYS A 19 -2.46 9.72 -12.70
N PHE A 20 -1.26 9.14 -12.75
CA PHE A 20 -1.05 7.77 -13.21
C PHE A 20 -1.84 6.77 -12.35
N ARG A 21 -1.72 6.85 -11.02
CA ARG A 21 -2.48 5.98 -10.10
C ARG A 21 -3.99 6.17 -10.23
N ALA A 22 -4.45 7.41 -10.33
CA ALA A 22 -5.87 7.72 -10.51
C ALA A 22 -6.41 7.17 -11.84
N GLY A 23 -5.64 7.30 -12.92
CA GLY A 23 -5.98 6.73 -14.23
C GLY A 23 -6.08 5.21 -14.21
N LEU A 24 -5.13 4.53 -13.57
CA LEU A 24 -5.17 3.07 -13.41
C LEU A 24 -6.33 2.64 -12.52
N ALA A 25 -6.60 3.36 -11.43
CA ALA A 25 -7.74 3.07 -10.56
C ALA A 25 -9.07 3.22 -11.31
N ARG A 26 -9.22 4.28 -12.10
CA ARG A 26 -10.38 4.50 -12.95
C ARG A 26 -10.58 3.35 -13.93
N LEU A 27 -9.52 2.96 -14.66
CA LEU A 27 -9.58 1.85 -15.62
C LEU A 27 -9.99 0.53 -14.94
N VAL A 28 -9.47 0.27 -13.75
CA VAL A 28 -9.84 -0.91 -12.96
C VAL A 28 -11.29 -0.86 -12.48
N CYS A 29 -11.82 0.32 -12.14
CA CYS A 29 -13.21 0.49 -11.71
C CYS A 29 -14.20 0.36 -12.87
N GLU A 30 -13.90 0.98 -14.01
CA GLU A 30 -14.72 0.95 -15.21
C GLU A 30 -14.76 -0.44 -15.87
N ARG A 31 -13.69 -1.23 -15.73
CA ARG A 31 -13.55 -2.61 -16.26
C ARG A 31 -14.06 -2.79 -17.69
N PRO A 32 -13.55 -2.01 -18.65
CA PRO A 32 -13.94 -2.20 -20.03
C PRO A 32 -13.50 -3.59 -20.52
N LYS A 33 -14.25 -4.18 -21.44
CA LYS A 33 -13.88 -5.47 -22.05
C LYS A 33 -12.53 -5.40 -22.80
N ARG A 34 -12.23 -4.24 -23.39
CA ARG A 34 -10.96 -3.97 -24.08
C ARG A 34 -10.48 -2.57 -23.76
N ALA A 35 -9.20 -2.43 -23.47
CA ALA A 35 -8.56 -1.15 -23.20
C ALA A 35 -7.19 -1.08 -23.88
N VAL A 36 -6.78 0.13 -24.23
CA VAL A 36 -5.42 0.45 -24.66
C VAL A 36 -4.94 1.59 -23.79
N VAL A 37 -3.75 1.46 -23.22
CA VAL A 37 -3.09 2.52 -22.47
C VAL A 37 -1.81 2.87 -23.16
N ASP A 38 -1.75 4.08 -23.64
CA ASP A 38 -0.55 4.62 -24.31
C ASP A 38 0.40 5.26 -23.30
N GLU A 39 1.68 5.33 -23.64
CA GLU A 39 2.74 5.88 -22.80
C GLU A 39 2.76 5.32 -21.35
N PHE A 40 2.43 4.05 -21.20
CA PHE A 40 2.37 3.41 -19.88
C PHE A 40 3.70 3.56 -19.13
N THR A 41 3.69 4.27 -18.01
CA THR A 41 4.83 4.59 -17.14
C THR A 41 5.90 5.54 -17.71
N SER A 42 5.69 6.20 -18.85
CA SER A 42 6.71 7.04 -19.50
C SER A 42 7.06 8.32 -18.73
N VAL A 43 6.11 8.91 -18.01
CA VAL A 43 6.24 10.23 -17.35
C VAL A 43 6.35 10.16 -15.83
N ILE A 44 6.65 9.00 -15.26
CA ILE A 44 6.68 8.80 -13.81
C ILE A 44 7.98 8.16 -13.33
N ASP A 45 8.29 8.41 -12.07
CA ASP A 45 9.43 7.78 -11.40
C ASP A 45 9.34 6.25 -11.46
N ARG A 46 10.50 5.59 -11.60
CA ARG A 46 10.58 4.13 -11.78
C ARG A 46 10.08 3.33 -10.58
N GLN A 47 10.19 3.88 -9.36
CA GLN A 47 9.63 3.22 -8.17
C GLN A 47 8.11 3.27 -8.18
N ILE A 48 7.53 4.41 -8.52
CA ILE A 48 6.08 4.58 -8.67
C ILE A 48 5.57 3.69 -9.81
N ALA A 49 6.28 3.64 -10.93
CA ALA A 49 5.96 2.79 -12.06
C ALA A 49 5.91 1.31 -11.68
N LYS A 50 6.92 0.82 -10.98
CA LYS A 50 7.02 -0.57 -10.52
C LYS A 50 5.84 -0.96 -9.64
N VAL A 51 5.55 -0.13 -8.65
CA VAL A 51 4.46 -0.37 -7.70
C VAL A 51 3.10 -0.32 -8.39
N GLY A 52 2.87 0.71 -9.21
CA GLY A 52 1.63 0.90 -9.97
C GLY A 52 1.39 -0.22 -10.97
N ALA A 53 2.39 -0.61 -11.74
CA ALA A 53 2.30 -1.70 -12.70
C ALA A 53 1.97 -3.04 -12.04
N ALA A 54 2.67 -3.39 -10.95
CA ALA A 54 2.42 -4.64 -10.22
C ALA A 54 1.00 -4.67 -9.60
N ALA A 55 0.55 -3.56 -9.01
CA ALA A 55 -0.79 -3.44 -8.44
C ALA A 55 -1.88 -3.54 -9.51
N PHE A 56 -1.70 -2.84 -10.64
CA PHE A 56 -2.58 -2.88 -11.78
C PHE A 56 -2.71 -4.31 -12.33
N ALA A 57 -1.58 -4.95 -12.66
CA ALA A 57 -1.56 -6.30 -13.20
C ALA A 57 -2.26 -7.31 -12.28
N LYS A 58 -2.01 -7.23 -10.97
CA LYS A 58 -2.65 -8.08 -9.97
C LYS A 58 -4.17 -7.90 -9.93
N THR A 59 -4.63 -6.65 -10.07
CA THR A 59 -6.05 -6.31 -9.94
C THR A 59 -6.79 -6.60 -11.25
N TRP A 60 -6.19 -6.26 -12.39
CA TRP A 60 -6.76 -6.48 -13.72
C TRP A 60 -7.04 -7.96 -13.98
N ARG A 61 -6.10 -8.85 -13.61
CA ARG A 61 -6.24 -10.31 -13.77
C ARG A 61 -7.34 -10.97 -12.96
N LYS A 62 -8.00 -10.26 -12.07
CA LYS A 62 -9.20 -10.78 -11.38
C LYS A 62 -10.46 -10.68 -12.22
N GLY A 63 -10.40 -10.02 -13.35
CA GLY A 63 -11.49 -9.89 -14.32
C GLY A 63 -11.11 -10.52 -15.66
N ASP A 64 -12.01 -10.40 -16.62
CA ASP A 64 -11.96 -11.00 -17.98
C ASP A 64 -11.60 -9.98 -19.07
N GLY A 65 -11.31 -8.73 -18.68
CA GLY A 65 -10.94 -7.66 -19.60
C GLY A 65 -9.58 -7.87 -20.23
N GLN A 66 -9.44 -7.44 -21.49
CA GLN A 66 -8.18 -7.42 -22.23
C GLN A 66 -7.60 -6.01 -22.20
N VAL A 67 -6.30 -5.89 -21.94
CA VAL A 67 -5.59 -4.61 -21.98
C VAL A 67 -4.30 -4.72 -22.77
N VAL A 68 -4.05 -3.72 -23.62
CA VAL A 68 -2.78 -3.52 -24.31
C VAL A 68 -2.12 -2.30 -23.71
N LEU A 69 -0.88 -2.44 -23.28
CA LEU A 69 -0.07 -1.37 -22.70
C LEU A 69 1.07 -1.05 -23.65
N LEU A 70 1.15 0.19 -24.13
CA LEU A 70 2.24 0.67 -24.99
C LEU A 70 3.25 1.38 -24.10
N SER A 71 4.51 1.00 -24.16
CA SER A 71 5.57 1.59 -23.34
C SER A 71 6.93 1.53 -24.04
N CYS A 72 7.76 2.51 -23.74
CA CYS A 72 9.16 2.53 -24.18
C CYS A 72 10.13 1.86 -23.19
N HIS A 73 9.61 1.31 -22.08
CA HIS A 73 10.42 0.78 -21.00
C HIS A 73 10.30 -0.75 -20.88
N TYR A 74 11.41 -1.46 -20.96
CA TYR A 74 11.45 -2.93 -20.90
C TYR A 74 11.31 -3.50 -19.49
N ASP A 75 11.66 -2.74 -18.44
CA ASP A 75 11.58 -3.18 -17.03
C ASP A 75 10.15 -3.42 -16.56
N ILE A 76 9.15 -2.81 -17.21
CA ILE A 76 7.72 -3.07 -16.92
C ILE A 76 7.30 -4.51 -17.21
N ILE A 77 8.00 -5.21 -18.09
CA ILE A 77 7.69 -6.60 -18.44
C ILE A 77 7.77 -7.49 -17.20
N GLU A 78 8.84 -7.31 -16.41
CA GLU A 78 9.00 -8.04 -15.14
C GLU A 78 7.89 -7.72 -14.13
N TRP A 79 7.43 -6.47 -14.08
CA TRP A 79 6.43 -6.03 -13.11
C TRP A 79 5.00 -6.39 -13.50
N LEU A 80 4.69 -6.30 -14.78
CA LEU A 80 3.38 -6.61 -15.33
C LEU A 80 3.17 -8.12 -15.52
N GLN A 81 4.22 -8.84 -15.91
CA GLN A 81 4.15 -10.23 -16.36
C GLN A 81 3.02 -10.46 -17.37
N PRO A 82 3.07 -9.77 -18.51
CA PRO A 82 2.01 -9.83 -19.51
C PRO A 82 1.88 -11.24 -20.10
N ASP A 83 0.74 -11.52 -20.71
CA ASP A 83 0.53 -12.79 -21.41
C ASP A 83 1.32 -12.86 -22.71
N TRP A 84 1.63 -11.70 -23.29
CA TRP A 84 2.47 -11.55 -24.48
C TRP A 84 3.12 -10.17 -24.51
N VAL A 85 4.22 -10.09 -25.23
CA VAL A 85 4.94 -8.85 -25.58
C VAL A 85 5.23 -8.84 -27.05
N TYR A 86 4.96 -7.73 -27.71
CA TYR A 86 5.47 -7.44 -29.05
C TYR A 86 6.57 -6.40 -28.94
N ASP A 87 7.80 -6.79 -29.24
CA ASP A 87 8.95 -5.90 -29.24
C ASP A 87 9.05 -5.21 -30.61
N MET A 88 8.87 -3.89 -30.62
CA MET A 88 8.91 -3.09 -31.86
C MET A 88 10.31 -2.94 -32.43
N GLN A 89 11.36 -3.02 -31.62
CA GLN A 89 12.75 -2.89 -32.12
C GLN A 89 13.20 -4.17 -32.83
N GLU A 90 12.84 -5.32 -32.25
CA GLU A 90 13.16 -6.63 -32.82
C GLU A 90 12.08 -7.13 -33.79
N ALA A 91 10.95 -6.42 -33.91
CA ALA A 91 9.75 -6.85 -34.64
C ALA A 91 9.35 -8.30 -34.28
N ARG A 92 9.41 -8.62 -33.00
CA ARG A 92 9.27 -9.98 -32.50
C ARG A 92 8.19 -10.11 -31.42
N PHE A 93 7.48 -11.24 -31.48
CA PHE A 93 6.42 -11.60 -30.52
C PHE A 93 6.94 -12.61 -29.50
N TYR A 94 6.71 -12.35 -28.21
CA TYR A 94 7.06 -13.22 -27.09
C TYR A 94 5.83 -13.60 -26.31
N ASN A 95 5.61 -14.88 -26.09
CA ASN A 95 4.55 -15.41 -25.23
C ASN A 95 4.99 -15.47 -23.76
N ARG A 96 4.04 -15.61 -22.86
CA ARG A 96 4.20 -15.65 -21.40
C ARG A 96 5.26 -16.64 -20.91
N ASP A 97 5.38 -17.78 -21.56
CA ASP A 97 6.35 -18.84 -21.17
C ASP A 97 7.80 -18.39 -21.36
N CYS A 98 8.02 -17.33 -22.15
CA CYS A 98 9.32 -16.73 -22.37
C CYS A 98 9.63 -15.57 -21.39
N LEU A 99 8.68 -15.18 -20.54
CA LEU A 99 8.76 -14.00 -19.67
C LEU A 99 8.96 -14.40 -18.21
N GLN A 100 9.95 -13.83 -17.55
CA GLN A 100 10.39 -14.23 -16.20
C GLN A 100 9.56 -13.65 -15.03
N ARG A 101 9.83 -14.19 -13.83
CA ARG A 101 9.07 -14.14 -12.56
C ARG A 101 8.73 -12.74 -12.00
N ARG A 102 7.63 -12.69 -11.22
CA ARG A 102 7.13 -11.50 -10.48
C ARG A 102 8.19 -10.88 -9.57
N PRO A 103 8.35 -9.53 -9.55
CA PRO A 103 9.25 -8.87 -8.61
C PRO A 103 8.80 -9.18 -7.17
N GLN A 104 9.70 -9.72 -6.38
CA GLN A 104 9.45 -9.96 -4.96
C GLN A 104 9.77 -8.68 -4.19
N LEU A 105 8.75 -7.95 -3.76
CA LEU A 105 8.93 -6.85 -2.82
C LEU A 105 9.19 -7.42 -1.43
N LYS A 106 10.42 -7.32 -0.94
CA LYS A 106 10.82 -7.77 0.39
C LYS A 106 10.59 -6.63 1.39
N LEU A 107 9.54 -6.75 2.19
CA LEU A 107 9.27 -5.83 3.30
C LEU A 107 10.13 -6.23 4.51
N GLN A 108 11.03 -5.36 4.93
CA GLN A 108 11.83 -5.48 6.14
C GLN A 108 11.23 -4.58 7.23
N ILE A 109 11.03 -5.12 8.42
CA ILE A 109 10.38 -4.39 9.54
C ILE A 109 11.39 -4.20 10.66
N TYR A 110 11.56 -2.95 11.08
CA TYR A 110 12.47 -2.60 12.15
C TYR A 110 11.74 -1.83 13.25
N LYS A 111 12.09 -2.12 14.48
CA LYS A 111 11.72 -1.31 15.65
C LYS A 111 12.62 -0.07 15.67
N VAL A 112 12.02 1.10 15.83
CA VAL A 112 12.72 2.39 15.73
C VAL A 112 12.42 3.29 16.94
N ARG A 113 13.15 4.40 17.09
CA ARG A 113 12.85 5.42 18.10
C ARG A 113 11.64 6.26 17.68
N GLY A 114 10.88 6.76 18.67
CA GLY A 114 9.70 7.59 18.42
C GLY A 114 9.95 8.89 17.64
N THR A 115 11.20 9.36 17.61
CA THR A 115 11.66 10.55 16.86
C THR A 115 11.60 10.36 15.34
N VAL A 116 11.48 9.14 14.84
CA VAL A 116 11.39 8.85 13.40
C VAL A 116 10.04 9.28 12.83
N PHE A 117 8.95 9.09 13.58
CA PHE A 117 7.61 9.47 13.15
C PHE A 117 7.50 10.97 12.77
N PRO A 118 7.84 11.93 13.65
CA PRO A 118 7.69 13.35 13.32
C PRO A 118 8.58 13.80 12.16
N ARG A 119 9.69 13.11 11.92
CA ARG A 119 10.63 13.48 10.85
C ARG A 119 10.21 13.00 9.47
N LEU A 120 9.65 11.79 9.36
CA LEU A 120 9.41 11.14 8.08
C LEU A 120 7.93 10.95 7.76
N PHE A 121 7.08 10.75 8.76
CA PHE A 121 5.71 10.28 8.55
C PHE A 121 4.62 11.26 8.99
N LYS A 122 4.93 12.24 9.85
CA LYS A 122 3.93 13.17 10.39
C LYS A 122 3.17 13.92 9.30
N GLN A 123 3.85 14.35 8.25
CA GLN A 123 3.25 15.07 7.13
C GLN A 123 2.21 14.27 6.33
N HIS A 124 2.28 12.93 6.41
CA HIS A 124 1.36 12.02 5.73
C HIS A 124 0.28 11.47 6.68
N TYR A 125 0.25 11.94 7.93
CA TYR A 125 -0.73 11.49 8.92
C TYR A 125 -1.78 12.58 9.16
N TYR A 126 -3.04 12.23 8.96
CA TYR A 126 -4.17 13.16 8.96
C TYR A 126 -4.62 13.66 10.35
N LEU A 127 -4.16 13.03 11.44
CA LEU A 127 -4.51 13.44 12.80
C LEU A 127 -3.32 14.10 13.50
N ASP A 128 -3.57 15.26 14.12
CA ASP A 128 -2.60 15.87 15.02
C ASP A 128 -2.90 15.44 16.46
N MET A 129 -2.25 14.37 16.90
CA MET A 129 -2.42 13.80 18.21
C MET A 129 -1.09 13.72 18.97
N PRO A 130 -1.09 13.87 20.30
CA PRO A 130 0.11 13.70 21.11
C PRO A 130 0.69 12.28 20.97
N ALA A 131 1.99 12.14 21.21
CA ALA A 131 2.67 10.85 21.13
C ALA A 131 2.00 9.82 22.05
N PRO A 132 1.71 8.59 21.56
CA PRO A 132 1.09 7.58 22.40
C PRO A 132 2.04 7.16 23.51
N VAL A 133 1.49 7.02 24.73
CA VAL A 133 2.25 6.68 25.92
C VAL A 133 2.79 5.25 25.84
N ALA A 134 4.05 5.07 26.23
CA ALA A 134 4.74 3.78 26.27
C ALA A 134 4.73 3.01 24.93
N ALA A 135 4.59 3.71 23.82
CA ALA A 135 4.53 3.10 22.49
C ALA A 135 5.87 2.54 22.04
N GLU A 136 5.77 1.48 21.26
CA GLU A 136 6.83 0.95 20.41
C GLU A 136 6.54 1.36 18.96
N TYR A 137 7.57 1.78 18.24
CA TYR A 137 7.46 2.31 16.90
C TYR A 137 8.13 1.38 15.91
N PHE A 138 7.46 1.12 14.80
CA PHE A 138 7.95 0.23 13.76
C PHE A 138 7.92 0.94 12.42
N VAL A 139 8.95 0.69 11.62
CA VAL A 139 9.04 1.15 10.22
C VAL A 139 9.30 -0.04 9.32
N GLY A 140 8.54 -0.09 8.24
CA GLY A 140 8.77 -1.03 7.16
C GLY A 140 9.63 -0.39 6.08
N PHE A 141 10.59 -1.14 5.57
CA PHE A 141 11.49 -0.73 4.50
C PHE A 141 11.35 -1.67 3.31
N ILE A 142 11.43 -1.11 2.11
CA ILE A 142 11.56 -1.85 0.85
C ILE A 142 12.72 -1.23 0.08
N ASN A 143 13.69 -2.05 -0.31
CA ASN A 143 14.91 -1.62 -0.99
C ASN A 143 15.70 -0.51 -0.24
N GLY A 144 15.65 -0.52 1.09
CA GLY A 144 16.33 0.48 1.92
C GLY A 144 15.54 1.78 2.15
N GLU A 145 14.39 1.96 1.50
CA GLU A 145 13.53 3.13 1.66
C GLU A 145 12.43 2.89 2.72
N PRO A 146 12.15 3.87 3.60
CA PRO A 146 11.08 3.77 4.58
C PRO A 146 9.72 3.94 3.89
N VAL A 147 8.89 2.90 3.93
CA VAL A 147 7.61 2.86 3.18
C VAL A 147 6.37 2.91 4.06
N CYS A 148 6.47 2.50 5.31
CA CYS A 148 5.33 2.53 6.23
C CYS A 148 5.77 2.60 7.70
N HIS A 149 4.86 3.07 8.53
CA HIS A 149 5.06 3.26 9.96
C HIS A 149 3.82 2.84 10.75
N VAL A 150 4.00 2.32 11.96
CA VAL A 150 2.95 2.10 12.95
C VAL A 150 3.52 2.28 14.36
N ALA A 151 2.70 2.79 15.27
CA ALA A 151 2.99 2.81 16.69
C ALA A 151 2.05 1.83 17.42
N VAL A 152 2.59 1.06 18.37
CA VAL A 152 1.82 0.12 19.18
C VAL A 152 2.05 0.44 20.64
N SER A 153 0.98 0.73 21.38
CA SER A 153 1.03 1.03 22.81
C SER A 153 0.22 0.03 23.63
N PRO A 154 0.64 -0.29 24.86
CA PRO A 154 -0.15 -1.12 25.75
C PRO A 154 -1.39 -0.35 26.26
N LEU A 155 -2.50 -1.06 26.38
CA LEU A 155 -3.70 -0.64 27.07
C LEU A 155 -3.73 -1.36 28.41
N PHE A 156 -3.11 -0.77 29.42
CA PHE A 156 -2.90 -1.42 30.72
C PHE A 156 -4.20 -1.86 31.39
N THR A 157 -5.26 -1.05 31.28
CA THR A 157 -6.59 -1.35 31.87
C THR A 157 -7.35 -2.44 31.10
N ALA A 158 -7.08 -2.61 29.80
CA ALA A 158 -7.80 -3.57 28.98
C ALA A 158 -7.03 -4.88 28.74
N GLY A 159 -5.81 -5.02 29.29
CA GLY A 159 -4.98 -6.19 29.02
C GLY A 159 -4.74 -6.44 27.52
N ALA A 160 -4.46 -5.40 26.77
CA ALA A 160 -4.36 -5.44 25.30
C ALA A 160 -3.32 -4.45 24.80
N TYR A 161 -3.01 -4.51 23.51
CA TYR A 161 -2.28 -3.48 22.77
C TYR A 161 -3.22 -2.70 21.86
N ARG A 162 -2.85 -1.47 21.53
CA ARG A 162 -3.49 -0.66 20.48
C ARG A 162 -2.45 -0.24 19.45
N ALA A 163 -2.68 -0.64 18.21
CA ALA A 163 -1.94 -0.11 17.07
C ALA A 163 -2.56 1.22 16.62
N THR A 164 -1.73 2.22 16.42
CA THR A 164 -2.11 3.59 16.02
C THR A 164 -1.09 4.13 15.04
N ARG A 165 -1.40 5.28 14.40
CA ARG A 165 -0.47 5.98 13.51
C ARG A 165 0.07 5.09 12.39
N LEU A 166 -0.82 4.26 11.82
CA LEU A 166 -0.48 3.57 10.59
C LEU A 166 -0.39 4.59 9.46
N VAL A 167 0.80 4.74 8.91
CA VAL A 167 1.07 5.57 7.74
C VAL A 167 1.72 4.68 6.69
N VAL A 168 1.28 4.79 5.46
CA VAL A 168 1.93 4.22 4.28
C VAL A 168 2.26 5.38 3.36
N MET A 169 3.51 5.46 2.94
CA MET A 169 3.95 6.52 2.03
C MET A 169 3.11 6.50 0.75
N PRO A 170 2.77 7.66 0.18
CA PRO A 170 1.84 7.77 -0.95
C PRO A 170 2.16 6.82 -2.11
N GLU A 171 3.44 6.70 -2.45
CA GLU A 171 3.95 5.87 -3.56
C GLU A 171 3.66 4.36 -3.35
N TRP A 172 3.47 3.94 -2.09
CA TRP A 172 3.31 2.55 -1.69
C TRP A 172 1.88 2.17 -1.28
N GLN A 173 0.95 3.11 -1.42
CA GLN A 173 -0.46 2.86 -1.11
C GLN A 173 -1.14 1.97 -2.18
N GLY A 174 -2.19 1.26 -1.79
CA GLY A 174 -3.01 0.43 -2.69
C GLY A 174 -2.45 -0.96 -3.02
N ILE A 175 -1.18 -1.25 -2.80
CA ILE A 175 -0.56 -2.55 -3.14
C ILE A 175 -0.57 -3.58 -2.00
N GLY A 176 -1.19 -3.24 -0.87
CA GLY A 176 -1.34 -4.13 0.29
C GLY A 176 -0.12 -4.18 1.22
N VAL A 177 0.85 -3.28 1.07
CA VAL A 177 2.00 -3.17 1.98
C VAL A 177 1.53 -2.83 3.39
N GLY A 178 0.67 -1.82 3.56
CA GLY A 178 0.17 -1.38 4.86
C GLY A 178 -0.56 -2.48 5.64
N THR A 179 -1.41 -3.25 4.98
CA THR A 179 -2.13 -4.37 5.63
C THR A 179 -1.20 -5.51 6.03
N LYS A 180 -0.21 -5.85 5.20
CA LYS A 180 0.80 -6.86 5.54
C LYS A 180 1.70 -6.40 6.68
N PHE A 181 2.14 -5.15 6.64
CA PHE A 181 2.95 -4.53 7.69
C PHE A 181 2.22 -4.50 9.03
N LEU A 182 1.00 -3.97 9.05
CA LEU A 182 0.16 -3.95 10.25
C LEU A 182 -0.04 -5.35 10.83
N ALA A 183 -0.39 -6.32 9.98
CA ALA A 183 -0.60 -7.70 10.42
C ALA A 183 0.66 -8.32 11.03
N ALA A 184 1.84 -8.07 10.45
CA ALA A 184 3.11 -8.59 10.96
C ALA A 184 3.49 -7.97 12.32
N VAL A 185 3.34 -6.65 12.46
CA VAL A 185 3.62 -5.96 13.73
C VAL A 185 2.63 -6.38 14.82
N CYS A 186 1.35 -6.54 14.50
CA CYS A 186 0.36 -7.01 15.45
C CYS A 186 0.63 -8.47 15.88
N GLU A 187 1.04 -9.33 14.96
CA GLU A 187 1.40 -10.72 15.26
C GLU A 187 2.62 -10.80 16.20
N TYR A 188 3.65 -9.97 15.96
CA TYR A 188 4.81 -9.84 16.84
C TYR A 188 4.40 -9.55 18.29
N HIS A 189 3.42 -8.64 18.52
CA HIS A 189 2.91 -8.33 19.85
C HIS A 189 2.04 -9.46 20.42
N ARG A 190 1.23 -10.10 19.59
CA ARG A 190 0.41 -11.26 20.00
C ARG A 190 1.24 -12.45 20.47
N GLN A 191 2.44 -12.62 19.92
CA GLN A 191 3.40 -13.65 20.33
C GLN A 191 4.17 -13.30 21.62
N GLY A 192 3.86 -12.16 22.25
CA GLY A 192 4.49 -11.75 23.50
C GLY A 192 5.81 -10.99 23.34
N HIS A 193 6.21 -10.64 22.13
CA HIS A 193 7.45 -9.88 21.87
C HIS A 193 7.30 -8.37 22.10
N GLY A 194 6.09 -7.89 22.38
CA GLY A 194 5.85 -6.49 22.72
C GLY A 194 6.33 -6.14 24.13
N ARG A 195 6.29 -4.84 24.46
CA ARG A 195 6.82 -4.26 25.70
C ARG A 195 6.37 -4.94 27.00
N CYS A 196 5.16 -5.47 27.04
CA CYS A 196 4.62 -6.14 28.24
C CYS A 196 5.12 -7.59 28.38
N GLY A 197 5.78 -8.17 27.40
CA GLY A 197 6.23 -9.56 27.42
C GLY A 197 5.12 -10.61 27.52
N LYS A 198 3.86 -10.20 27.25
CA LYS A 198 2.67 -11.03 27.35
C LYS A 198 1.97 -11.19 26.01
N MET A 199 1.40 -12.36 25.76
CA MET A 199 0.54 -12.62 24.60
C MET A 199 -0.82 -11.95 24.80
N LEU A 200 -0.99 -10.77 24.25
CA LEU A 200 -2.19 -9.95 24.39
C LEU A 200 -2.81 -9.65 23.03
N PRO A 201 -4.14 -9.46 22.95
CA PRO A 201 -4.81 -9.03 21.73
C PRO A 201 -4.33 -7.63 21.33
N VAL A 202 -4.39 -7.34 20.03
CA VAL A 202 -4.06 -6.02 19.46
C VAL A 202 -5.29 -5.44 18.82
N PHE A 203 -5.70 -4.25 19.26
CA PHE A 203 -6.78 -3.48 18.65
C PHE A 203 -6.24 -2.47 17.65
N PHE A 204 -7.01 -2.26 16.60
CA PHE A 204 -6.73 -1.22 15.60
C PHE A 204 -8.04 -0.53 15.22
N HIS A 205 -8.04 0.81 15.21
CA HIS A 205 -9.18 1.62 14.81
C HIS A 205 -8.84 2.36 13.53
N THR A 206 -9.73 2.36 12.58
CA THR A 206 -9.60 3.12 11.34
C THR A 206 -10.96 3.54 10.80
N SER A 207 -11.02 4.77 10.27
CA SER A 207 -12.15 5.26 9.50
C SER A 207 -11.89 5.21 7.99
N HIS A 208 -10.69 4.79 7.57
CA HIS A 208 -10.32 4.75 6.15
C HIS A 208 -11.11 3.64 5.43
N PRO A 209 -11.97 3.97 4.44
CA PRO A 209 -12.92 3.02 3.85
C PRO A 209 -12.25 1.77 3.25
N GLN A 210 -11.18 1.98 2.47
CA GLN A 210 -10.45 0.88 1.81
C GLN A 210 -9.79 -0.05 2.83
N LEU A 211 -9.21 0.53 3.91
CA LEU A 211 -8.59 -0.27 4.95
C LEU A 211 -9.62 -1.04 5.76
N CYS A 212 -10.77 -0.42 6.09
CA CYS A 212 -11.90 -1.11 6.70
C CYS A 212 -12.35 -2.30 5.87
N GLY A 213 -12.53 -2.12 4.56
CA GLY A 213 -12.88 -3.18 3.62
C GLY A 213 -11.85 -4.31 3.60
N ALA A 214 -10.56 -3.97 3.49
CA ALA A 214 -9.47 -4.94 3.49
C ALA A 214 -9.39 -5.77 4.79
N LEU A 215 -9.57 -5.13 5.94
CA LEU A 215 -9.54 -5.80 7.23
C LEU A 215 -10.76 -6.71 7.43
N ARG A 216 -11.97 -6.29 7.02
CA ARG A 216 -13.18 -7.12 7.07
C ARG A 216 -13.07 -8.41 6.26
N HIS A 217 -12.42 -8.38 5.11
CA HIS A 217 -12.20 -9.56 4.26
C HIS A 217 -11.01 -10.42 4.71
N SER A 218 -10.24 -9.97 5.69
CA SER A 218 -9.06 -10.68 6.18
C SER A 218 -9.43 -11.68 7.27
N ARG A 219 -9.05 -12.95 7.11
CA ARG A 219 -9.20 -13.99 8.15
C ARG A 219 -8.40 -13.73 9.43
N LYS A 220 -7.50 -12.74 9.43
CA LYS A 220 -6.64 -12.39 10.57
C LYS A 220 -7.27 -11.35 11.52
N TRP A 221 -8.39 -10.75 11.12
CA TRP A 221 -9.03 -9.66 11.84
C TRP A 221 -10.48 -9.96 12.13
N VAL A 222 -10.94 -9.55 13.31
CA VAL A 222 -12.34 -9.62 13.72
C VAL A 222 -12.80 -8.20 14.05
N GLN A 223 -13.90 -7.78 13.47
CA GLN A 223 -14.51 -6.50 13.78
C GLN A 223 -15.25 -6.61 15.13
N THR A 224 -14.82 -5.87 16.14
CA THR A 224 -15.40 -5.88 17.48
C THR A 224 -16.41 -4.76 17.69
N ALA A 225 -16.27 -3.63 16.98
CA ALA A 225 -17.19 -2.51 17.07
C ALA A 225 -17.23 -1.74 15.73
N ALA A 226 -18.35 -1.04 15.50
CA ALA A 226 -18.49 -0.02 14.47
C ALA A 226 -19.30 1.13 15.07
N SER A 227 -18.76 2.35 15.04
CA SER A 227 -19.48 3.56 15.39
C SER A 227 -19.53 4.47 14.16
N LEU A 228 -20.74 4.91 13.81
CA LEU A 228 -20.95 5.98 12.83
C LEU A 228 -21.04 7.27 13.64
N TYR A 229 -20.04 8.14 13.50
CA TYR A 229 -20.19 9.52 13.96
C TYR A 229 -20.98 10.27 12.88
N LEU A 230 -22.28 10.40 13.10
CA LEU A 230 -23.09 11.41 12.42
C LEU A 230 -22.79 12.73 13.12
N SER A 231 -22.03 13.60 12.48
CA SER A 231 -21.85 14.99 12.86
C SER A 231 -22.98 15.83 12.29
#